data_d385bc98928fd7591ca0f3f6ef25c140
#
_entry.id   d385bc98928fd7591ca0f3f6ef25c140
#
_cell.length_a   1.000
_cell.length_b   1.000
_cell.length_c   1.000
_cell.angle_alpha   90.00
_cell.angle_beta   90.00
_cell.angle_gamma   90.00
#
_symmetry.space_group_name_H-M   'P 1'
#
loop_
_entity.id
_entity.type
_entity.pdbx_description
1 polymer ?
#
loop_
_entity_poly.entity_id
_entity_poly.type
_entity_poly.pdbx_seq_one_letter_code
_entity_poly.pdbx_strand_id
1 'polypeptide(L)'
;MYKRQLKAKGRPVKLTYGRDEEFAATVCRSPVHIHMKTGVKRDGTLTAQKVEIQWDAGAYVTTNPRVDYNAGFAANGPYKIPNAQVDAYVYMTNKTLGTAYRGFGVTEVATAHERQMDRIAEKLGIDPLELRLKNVLQNGDVGITGEIMQTMAVKECLETAAANIGWKDLPDRWTDEEGNLCGKGIACFNKLTGTPSTTSVLVKMNENGSLYIMSASTEMGQGVTTTLPQIAAETLGMALEKISMAPVDTAITPYDKTTTSSRSTFHSGNAVLEACEDIKKQLCRLAAIKFGVAPEDVTYTADGYIQGRA
;
A
#
# COMPACT_ATOMS: atom_id res chain seq x y z
N MET A 1 11.22 23.54 -5.25
CA MET A 1 10.44 24.61 -4.56
C MET A 1 11.30 25.43 -3.61
N TYR A 2 12.08 24.85 -2.70
CA TYR A 2 12.89 25.55 -1.70
C TYR A 2 13.77 26.69 -2.27
N LYS A 3 14.52 26.46 -3.35
CA LYS A 3 15.33 27.52 -4.01
C LYS A 3 14.49 28.71 -4.52
N ARG A 4 13.24 28.48 -4.91
CA ARG A 4 12.33 29.54 -5.35
C ARG A 4 11.78 30.32 -4.16
N GLN A 5 11.49 29.68 -3.04
CA GLN A 5 11.12 30.36 -1.80
C GLN A 5 12.23 31.27 -1.26
N LEU A 6 13.49 30.84 -1.34
CA LEU A 6 14.64 31.69 -0.98
C LEU A 6 14.69 32.97 -1.84
N LYS A 7 14.49 32.83 -3.17
CA LYS A 7 14.42 33.99 -4.09
C LYS A 7 13.21 34.88 -3.83
N ALA A 8 12.09 34.30 -3.39
CA ALA A 8 10.88 35.01 -3.03
C ALA A 8 10.93 35.58 -1.60
N LYS A 9 12.08 35.56 -0.92
CA LYS A 9 12.29 36.06 0.44
C LYS A 9 11.25 35.52 1.45
N GLY A 10 11.02 34.22 1.43
CA GLY A 10 10.09 33.52 2.32
C GLY A 10 8.60 33.59 1.95
N ARG A 11 8.26 34.33 0.87
CA ARG A 11 6.85 34.39 0.41
C ARG A 11 6.39 33.04 -0.11
N PRO A 12 5.08 32.71 -0.01
CA PRO A 12 4.53 31.49 -0.61
C PRO A 12 4.82 31.39 -2.11
N VAL A 13 5.20 30.18 -2.54
CA VAL A 13 5.48 29.90 -3.94
C VAL A 13 4.68 28.69 -4.37
N LYS A 14 3.81 28.85 -5.38
CA LYS A 14 3.08 27.78 -6.04
C LYS A 14 3.73 27.46 -7.40
N LEU A 15 3.88 26.18 -7.70
CA LEU A 15 4.33 25.68 -9.00
C LEU A 15 3.30 24.66 -9.49
N THR A 16 2.78 24.87 -10.68
CA THR A 16 1.88 23.95 -11.37
C THR A 16 2.43 23.69 -12.75
N TYR A 17 2.65 22.42 -13.09
CA TYR A 17 3.05 22.04 -14.44
C TYR A 17 1.85 22.04 -15.39
N GLY A 18 2.09 22.45 -16.65
CA GLY A 18 1.20 22.14 -17.75
C GLY A 18 1.33 20.68 -18.17
N ARG A 19 0.43 20.18 -19.02
CA ARG A 19 0.45 18.77 -19.44
C ARG A 19 1.74 18.42 -20.23
N ASP A 20 2.21 19.32 -21.07
CA ASP A 20 3.44 19.12 -21.84
C ASP A 20 4.68 19.09 -20.94
N GLU A 21 4.73 19.97 -19.94
CA GLU A 21 5.79 19.97 -18.94
C GLU A 21 5.77 18.70 -18.08
N GLU A 22 4.59 18.18 -17.76
CA GLU A 22 4.43 16.93 -17.00
C GLU A 22 5.06 15.76 -17.78
N PHE A 23 4.79 15.62 -19.07
CA PHE A 23 5.39 14.56 -19.90
C PHE A 23 6.89 14.73 -20.14
N ALA A 24 7.39 15.97 -20.22
CA ALA A 24 8.78 16.25 -20.54
C ALA A 24 9.71 16.30 -19.33
N ALA A 25 9.22 16.73 -18.16
CA ALA A 25 10.05 17.12 -17.01
C ALA A 25 9.82 16.31 -15.75
N THR A 26 8.75 15.52 -15.65
CA THR A 26 8.50 14.69 -14.47
C THR A 26 8.92 13.24 -14.68
N VAL A 27 8.96 12.52 -13.58
CA VAL A 27 9.38 11.12 -13.60
C VAL A 27 8.24 10.21 -14.03
N CYS A 28 8.57 9.13 -14.72
CA CYS A 28 7.63 8.09 -15.09
C CYS A 28 8.06 6.73 -14.53
N ARG A 29 7.25 5.71 -14.76
CA ARG A 29 7.62 4.32 -14.45
C ARG A 29 8.80 3.91 -15.31
N SER A 30 9.81 3.28 -14.70
CA SER A 30 10.98 2.79 -15.44
C SER A 30 10.60 1.67 -16.39
N PRO A 31 11.05 1.71 -17.64
CA PRO A 31 11.00 0.53 -18.49
C PRO A 31 11.82 -0.61 -17.88
N VAL A 32 11.34 -1.84 -18.08
CA VAL A 32 11.98 -3.04 -17.54
C VAL A 32 11.94 -4.18 -18.54
N HIS A 33 13.03 -4.93 -18.61
CA HIS A 33 13.11 -6.21 -19.30
C HIS A 33 13.23 -7.32 -18.26
N ILE A 34 12.36 -8.32 -18.33
CA ILE A 34 12.33 -9.43 -17.39
C ILE A 34 12.45 -10.75 -18.15
N HIS A 35 13.49 -11.50 -17.84
CA HIS A 35 13.67 -12.85 -18.29
C HIS A 35 13.34 -13.83 -17.18
N MET A 36 12.35 -14.68 -17.40
CA MET A 36 11.88 -15.62 -16.39
C MET A 36 11.90 -17.06 -16.91
N LYS A 37 12.50 -17.95 -16.13
CA LYS A 37 12.56 -19.38 -16.41
C LYS A 37 12.03 -20.14 -15.20
N THR A 38 11.01 -20.97 -15.42
CA THR A 38 10.33 -21.68 -14.33
C THR A 38 10.36 -23.17 -14.57
N GLY A 39 10.83 -23.93 -13.58
CA GLY A 39 10.72 -25.38 -13.52
C GLY A 39 9.38 -25.78 -12.91
N VAL A 40 8.65 -26.66 -13.60
CA VAL A 40 7.35 -27.14 -13.17
C VAL A 40 7.21 -28.63 -13.48
N LYS A 41 6.59 -29.38 -12.56
CA LYS A 41 6.23 -30.80 -12.77
C LYS A 41 4.99 -30.86 -13.66
N ARG A 42 4.74 -32.05 -14.24
CA ARG A 42 3.54 -32.30 -15.06
C ARG A 42 2.22 -32.10 -14.33
N ASP A 43 2.22 -32.24 -13.02
CA ASP A 43 1.07 -32.02 -12.16
C ASP A 43 0.86 -30.53 -11.78
N GLY A 44 1.67 -29.61 -12.35
CA GLY A 44 1.60 -28.19 -12.09
C GLY A 44 2.39 -27.70 -10.86
N THR A 45 3.09 -28.56 -10.12
CA THR A 45 3.89 -28.15 -8.95
C THR A 45 5.14 -27.39 -9.39
N LEU A 46 5.31 -26.15 -8.90
CA LEU A 46 6.51 -25.34 -9.14
C LEU A 46 7.71 -25.89 -8.37
N THR A 47 8.87 -25.93 -8.99
CA THR A 47 10.09 -26.52 -8.42
C THR A 47 11.26 -25.58 -8.35
N ALA A 48 11.41 -24.70 -9.32
CA ALA A 48 12.49 -23.73 -9.37
C ALA A 48 12.10 -22.52 -10.23
N GLN A 49 12.71 -21.37 -9.95
CA GLN A 49 12.57 -20.21 -10.81
C GLN A 49 13.87 -19.39 -10.85
N LYS A 50 14.26 -18.99 -12.07
CA LYS A 50 15.31 -18.01 -12.30
C LYS A 50 14.69 -16.77 -12.93
N VAL A 51 14.95 -15.61 -12.34
CA VAL A 51 14.45 -14.31 -12.82
C VAL A 51 15.64 -13.39 -13.00
N GLU A 52 15.74 -12.76 -14.16
CA GLU A 52 16.66 -11.67 -14.43
C GLU A 52 15.86 -10.42 -14.75
N ILE A 53 16.12 -9.33 -14.02
CA ILE A 53 15.43 -8.06 -14.12
C ILE A 53 16.43 -7.00 -14.57
N GLN A 54 16.13 -6.29 -15.65
CA GLN A 54 16.95 -5.23 -16.19
C GLN A 54 16.15 -3.92 -16.24
N TRP A 55 16.45 -2.99 -15.35
CA TRP A 55 15.79 -1.69 -15.22
C TRP A 55 16.50 -0.62 -16.04
N ASP A 56 15.73 0.16 -16.79
CA ASP A 56 16.20 1.37 -17.45
C ASP A 56 15.87 2.58 -16.57
N ALA A 57 16.89 3.13 -15.91
CA ALA A 57 16.76 4.30 -15.06
C ALA A 57 16.63 5.63 -15.84
N GLY A 58 16.88 5.62 -17.13
CA GLY A 58 17.08 6.84 -17.90
C GLY A 58 18.39 7.55 -17.53
N ALA A 59 18.42 8.86 -17.66
CA ALA A 59 19.63 9.66 -17.48
C ALA A 59 20.12 9.79 -16.02
N TYR A 60 19.29 9.44 -15.04
CA TYR A 60 19.64 9.57 -13.62
C TYR A 60 19.11 8.38 -12.81
N VAL A 61 19.93 7.86 -11.90
CA VAL A 61 19.61 6.67 -11.09
C VAL A 61 18.45 6.90 -10.11
N THR A 62 18.41 8.04 -9.45
CA THR A 62 17.41 8.42 -8.43
C THR A 62 17.11 7.30 -7.39
N THR A 63 15.87 6.82 -7.31
CA THR A 63 15.45 5.75 -6.37
C THR A 63 15.40 4.37 -7.02
N ASN A 64 15.84 4.21 -8.27
CA ASN A 64 15.77 2.94 -8.99
C ASN A 64 16.39 1.73 -8.27
N PRO A 65 17.54 1.84 -7.56
CA PRO A 65 18.06 0.71 -6.81
C PRO A 65 17.12 0.19 -5.72
N ARG A 66 16.28 1.06 -5.16
CA ARG A 66 15.25 0.66 -4.20
C ARG A 66 14.03 0.05 -4.87
N VAL A 67 13.67 0.54 -6.07
CA VAL A 67 12.60 -0.04 -6.88
C VAL A 67 12.98 -1.45 -7.29
N ASP A 68 14.20 -1.61 -7.79
CA ASP A 68 14.78 -2.89 -8.18
C ASP A 68 14.84 -3.90 -7.03
N TYR A 69 15.36 -3.47 -5.88
CA TYR A 69 15.37 -4.28 -4.67
C TYR A 69 13.97 -4.78 -4.28
N ASN A 70 12.98 -3.89 -4.27
CA ASN A 70 11.61 -4.25 -3.94
C ASN A 70 10.96 -5.18 -4.99
N ALA A 71 11.29 -4.99 -6.26
CA ALA A 71 10.89 -5.90 -7.33
C ALA A 71 11.51 -7.29 -7.17
N GLY A 72 12.79 -7.35 -6.80
CA GLY A 72 13.50 -8.60 -6.54
C GLY A 72 12.80 -9.46 -5.49
N PHE A 73 12.36 -8.86 -4.38
CA PHE A 73 11.58 -9.57 -3.35
C PHE A 73 10.22 -10.07 -3.82
N ALA A 74 9.62 -9.41 -4.79
CA ALA A 74 8.29 -9.76 -5.31
C ALA A 74 8.37 -10.56 -6.63
N ALA A 75 9.56 -10.85 -7.13
CA ALA A 75 9.75 -11.41 -8.46
C ALA A 75 9.06 -12.76 -8.68
N ASN A 76 9.00 -13.57 -7.64
CA ASN A 76 8.39 -14.90 -7.67
C ASN A 76 6.87 -14.88 -7.42
N GLY A 77 6.29 -13.71 -7.13
CA GLY A 77 4.90 -13.61 -6.73
C GLY A 77 4.62 -14.32 -5.39
N PRO A 78 3.35 -14.51 -5.04
CA PRO A 78 2.96 -15.18 -3.81
C PRO A 78 2.98 -16.71 -3.93
N TYR A 79 4.00 -17.26 -4.62
CA TYR A 79 4.07 -18.68 -4.90
C TYR A 79 5.17 -19.40 -4.12
N LYS A 80 4.88 -20.64 -3.74
CA LYS A 80 5.82 -21.55 -3.10
C LYS A 80 6.78 -22.11 -4.13
N ILE A 81 7.99 -21.58 -4.16
CA ILE A 81 9.05 -21.98 -5.08
C ILE A 81 10.28 -22.40 -4.28
N PRO A 82 10.58 -23.70 -4.20
CA PRO A 82 11.65 -24.22 -3.32
C PRO A 82 13.05 -23.70 -3.69
N ASN A 83 13.29 -23.41 -4.97
CA ASN A 83 14.59 -22.96 -5.44
C ASN A 83 14.41 -21.70 -6.30
N ALA A 84 14.90 -20.58 -5.84
CA ALA A 84 14.78 -19.31 -6.55
C ALA A 84 16.14 -18.63 -6.69
N GLN A 85 16.38 -18.06 -7.88
CA GLN A 85 17.47 -17.13 -8.13
C GLN A 85 16.88 -15.89 -8.77
N VAL A 86 17.18 -14.72 -8.21
CA VAL A 86 16.76 -13.42 -8.75
C VAL A 86 17.98 -12.53 -8.89
N ASP A 87 18.28 -12.15 -10.13
CA ASP A 87 19.35 -11.23 -10.48
C ASP A 87 18.73 -9.94 -11.01
N ALA A 88 19.02 -8.80 -10.40
CA ALA A 88 18.40 -7.54 -10.74
C ALA A 88 19.46 -6.45 -10.99
N TYR A 89 19.30 -5.72 -12.10
CA TYR A 89 20.27 -4.75 -12.61
C TYR A 89 19.61 -3.44 -12.96
N VAL A 90 20.24 -2.34 -12.60
CA VAL A 90 19.80 -0.98 -12.97
C VAL A 90 20.80 -0.37 -13.95
N TYR A 91 20.35 -0.01 -15.13
CA TYR A 91 21.15 0.62 -16.17
C TYR A 91 20.80 2.08 -16.36
N MET A 92 21.80 2.92 -16.52
CA MET A 92 21.63 4.31 -16.98
C MET A 92 21.60 4.37 -18.49
N THR A 93 20.70 5.17 -19.05
CA THR A 93 20.54 5.36 -20.48
C THR A 93 20.28 6.83 -20.81
N ASN A 94 20.29 7.19 -22.08
CA ASN A 94 20.00 8.56 -22.55
C ASN A 94 18.49 8.84 -22.70
N LYS A 95 17.65 8.10 -21.97
CA LYS A 95 16.18 8.28 -22.02
C LYS A 95 15.68 9.21 -20.92
N THR A 96 14.40 9.55 -20.99
CA THR A 96 13.69 10.25 -19.93
C THR A 96 13.82 9.49 -18.62
N LEU A 97 13.91 10.23 -17.54
CA LEU A 97 14.08 9.70 -16.20
C LEU A 97 12.91 8.79 -15.79
N GLY A 98 13.22 7.51 -15.61
CA GLY A 98 12.33 6.54 -14.96
C GLY A 98 12.69 6.38 -13.49
N THR A 99 11.72 6.18 -12.63
CA THR A 99 11.96 5.93 -11.20
C THR A 99 10.71 5.39 -10.49
N ALA A 100 10.65 5.60 -9.19
CA ALA A 100 9.54 5.19 -8.35
C ALA A 100 8.18 5.65 -8.87
N TYR A 101 7.30 4.70 -9.09
CA TYR A 101 5.90 4.93 -9.41
C TYR A 101 5.02 3.97 -8.57
N ARG A 102 3.72 4.22 -8.50
CA ARG A 102 2.76 3.42 -7.71
C ARG A 102 2.95 1.92 -7.96
N GLY A 103 3.17 1.13 -6.88
CA GLY A 103 3.56 -0.28 -6.92
C GLY A 103 5.05 -0.52 -6.66
N PHE A 104 5.93 0.45 -7.00
CA PHE A 104 7.34 0.46 -6.64
C PHE A 104 8.08 -0.81 -7.07
N GLY A 105 7.95 -1.20 -8.34
CA GLY A 105 8.59 -2.38 -8.93
C GLY A 105 7.75 -3.66 -8.89
N VAL A 106 6.80 -3.77 -7.98
CA VAL A 106 5.97 -4.99 -7.86
C VAL A 106 5.05 -5.18 -9.06
N THR A 107 4.48 -4.11 -9.58
CA THR A 107 3.56 -4.17 -10.74
C THR A 107 4.21 -4.72 -12.00
N GLU A 108 5.49 -4.38 -12.19
CA GLU A 108 6.27 -4.83 -13.33
C GLU A 108 6.56 -6.34 -13.25
N VAL A 109 7.05 -6.80 -12.10
CA VAL A 109 7.33 -8.22 -11.91
C VAL A 109 6.05 -9.05 -11.78
N ALA A 110 4.96 -8.47 -11.26
CA ALA A 110 3.66 -9.12 -11.21
C ALA A 110 3.15 -9.46 -12.62
N THR A 111 3.31 -8.53 -13.57
CA THR A 111 2.99 -8.80 -14.97
C THR A 111 3.78 -9.99 -15.52
N ALA A 112 5.06 -10.10 -15.17
CA ALA A 112 5.91 -11.17 -15.66
C ALA A 112 5.56 -12.52 -15.05
N HIS A 113 5.46 -12.61 -13.72
CA HIS A 113 5.19 -13.91 -13.08
C HIS A 113 3.76 -14.40 -13.35
N GLU A 114 2.77 -13.52 -13.43
CA GLU A 114 1.39 -13.91 -13.70
C GLU A 114 1.20 -14.38 -15.16
N ARG A 115 1.83 -13.71 -16.12
CA ARG A 115 1.87 -14.20 -17.51
C ARG A 115 2.64 -15.54 -17.62
N GLN A 116 3.67 -15.74 -16.80
CA GLN A 116 4.37 -17.02 -16.74
C GLN A 116 3.46 -18.12 -16.19
N MET A 117 2.64 -17.84 -15.17
CA MET A 117 1.66 -18.78 -14.66
C MET A 117 0.62 -19.15 -15.72
N ASP A 118 0.10 -18.19 -16.47
CA ASP A 118 -0.86 -18.46 -17.56
C ASP A 118 -0.25 -19.34 -18.65
N ARG A 119 1.00 -19.05 -19.06
CA ARG A 119 1.70 -19.87 -20.05
C ARG A 119 1.99 -21.30 -19.58
N ILE A 120 2.24 -21.48 -18.28
CA ILE A 120 2.40 -22.81 -17.68
C ILE A 120 1.05 -23.54 -17.68
N ALA A 121 -0.02 -22.88 -17.27
CA ALA A 121 -1.38 -23.41 -17.26
C ALA A 121 -1.79 -23.89 -18.66
N GLU A 122 -1.63 -23.04 -19.66
CA GLU A 122 -1.90 -23.37 -21.07
C GLU A 122 -1.07 -24.57 -21.54
N LYS A 123 0.24 -24.57 -21.29
CA LYS A 123 1.14 -25.64 -21.75
C LYS A 123 0.85 -26.99 -21.08
N LEU A 124 0.35 -27.00 -19.86
CA LEU A 124 0.02 -28.22 -19.12
C LEU A 124 -1.44 -28.62 -19.26
N GLY A 125 -2.29 -27.77 -19.85
CA GLY A 125 -3.74 -28.00 -19.91
C GLY A 125 -4.40 -27.97 -18.52
N ILE A 126 -3.88 -27.17 -17.60
CA ILE A 126 -4.41 -26.97 -16.24
C ILE A 126 -5.16 -25.64 -16.21
N ASP A 127 -6.30 -25.61 -15.51
CA ASP A 127 -7.02 -24.34 -15.29
C ASP A 127 -6.10 -23.30 -14.59
N PRO A 128 -6.06 -22.04 -15.05
CA PRO A 128 -5.21 -21.01 -14.47
C PRO A 128 -5.45 -20.73 -12.97
N LEU A 129 -6.68 -20.85 -12.50
CA LEU A 129 -7.03 -20.75 -11.09
C LEU A 129 -6.48 -21.94 -10.29
N GLU A 130 -6.71 -23.17 -10.77
CA GLU A 130 -6.25 -24.38 -10.13
C GLU A 130 -4.72 -24.43 -10.01
N LEU A 131 -4.00 -23.98 -11.04
CA LEU A 131 -2.54 -23.89 -11.00
C LEU A 131 -2.08 -22.92 -9.89
N ARG A 132 -2.76 -21.78 -9.74
CA ARG A 132 -2.45 -20.78 -8.70
C ARG A 132 -2.78 -21.32 -7.32
N LEU A 133 -3.97 -21.86 -7.11
CA LEU A 133 -4.41 -22.42 -5.82
C LEU A 133 -3.48 -23.52 -5.32
N LYS A 134 -2.93 -24.32 -6.24
CA LYS A 134 -1.97 -25.38 -5.92
C LYS A 134 -0.64 -24.83 -5.38
N ASN A 135 -0.20 -23.67 -5.87
CA ASN A 135 1.16 -23.18 -5.64
C ASN A 135 1.22 -21.92 -4.74
N VAL A 136 0.11 -21.29 -4.38
CA VAL A 136 0.16 -20.10 -3.51
C VAL A 136 0.69 -20.43 -2.12
N LEU A 137 1.46 -19.51 -1.57
CA LEU A 137 1.96 -19.55 -0.21
C LEU A 137 0.82 -19.58 0.79
N GLN A 138 0.97 -20.36 1.84
CA GLN A 138 0.05 -20.47 2.97
C GLN A 138 0.77 -20.18 4.28
N ASN A 139 0.03 -20.07 5.37
CA ASN A 139 0.61 -19.88 6.69
C ASN A 139 1.55 -21.06 7.03
N GLY A 140 2.74 -20.73 7.51
CA GLY A 140 3.81 -21.67 7.80
C GLY A 140 4.75 -21.98 6.63
N ASP A 141 4.41 -21.60 5.39
CA ASP A 141 5.33 -21.71 4.25
C ASP A 141 6.48 -20.70 4.38
N VAL A 142 7.60 -21.04 3.76
CA VAL A 142 8.79 -20.18 3.71
C VAL A 142 8.83 -19.44 2.38
N GLY A 143 8.90 -18.14 2.42
CA GLY A 143 9.10 -17.27 1.24
C GLY A 143 10.52 -17.37 0.68
N ILE A 144 10.73 -16.80 -0.51
CA ILE A 144 12.05 -16.86 -1.20
C ILE A 144 13.17 -16.14 -0.46
N THR A 145 12.84 -15.24 0.46
CA THR A 145 13.78 -14.50 1.30
C THR A 145 13.96 -15.12 2.69
N GLY A 146 13.36 -16.29 2.93
CA GLY A 146 13.49 -17.05 4.16
C GLY A 146 12.51 -16.67 5.27
N GLU A 147 11.59 -15.73 5.03
CA GLU A 147 10.55 -15.38 5.96
C GLU A 147 9.46 -16.45 6.06
N ILE A 148 8.98 -16.68 7.27
CA ILE A 148 7.85 -17.58 7.51
C ILE A 148 6.55 -16.80 7.37
N MET A 149 5.67 -17.28 6.49
CA MET A 149 4.37 -16.65 6.25
C MET A 149 3.45 -16.88 7.46
N GLN A 150 2.95 -15.79 8.04
CA GLN A 150 2.10 -15.84 9.24
C GLN A 150 0.63 -15.53 8.94
N THR A 151 0.36 -14.64 7.98
CA THR A 151 -1.01 -14.20 7.66
C THR A 151 -1.17 -14.12 6.15
N MET A 152 -1.39 -15.27 5.51
CA MET A 152 -1.55 -15.38 4.07
C MET A 152 -3.00 -15.71 3.71
N ALA A 153 -3.68 -14.75 3.10
CA ALA A 153 -5.07 -14.88 2.63
C ALA A 153 -5.18 -14.95 1.09
N VAL A 154 -4.06 -15.16 0.37
CA VAL A 154 -4.05 -15.15 -1.10
C VAL A 154 -4.95 -16.25 -1.67
N LYS A 155 -4.95 -17.43 -1.07
CA LYS A 155 -5.82 -18.54 -1.48
C LYS A 155 -7.29 -18.14 -1.36
N GLU A 156 -7.69 -17.64 -0.22
CA GLU A 156 -9.06 -17.19 0.03
C GLU A 156 -9.47 -16.04 -0.90
N CYS A 157 -8.56 -15.09 -1.17
CA CYS A 157 -8.79 -14.03 -2.14
C CYS A 157 -9.05 -14.57 -3.56
N LEU A 158 -8.26 -15.55 -4.01
CA LEU A 158 -8.42 -16.19 -5.32
C LEU A 158 -9.75 -16.93 -5.40
N GLU A 159 -10.08 -17.74 -4.39
CA GLU A 159 -11.34 -18.49 -4.31
C GLU A 159 -12.56 -17.57 -4.32
N THR A 160 -12.52 -16.50 -3.51
CA THR A 160 -13.59 -15.50 -3.43
C THR A 160 -13.76 -14.73 -4.73
N ALA A 161 -12.66 -14.26 -5.32
CA ALA A 161 -12.71 -13.54 -6.59
C ALA A 161 -13.25 -14.42 -7.72
N ALA A 162 -12.81 -15.68 -7.79
CA ALA A 162 -13.29 -16.64 -8.78
C ALA A 162 -14.77 -16.97 -8.60
N ALA A 163 -15.24 -17.14 -7.37
CA ALA A 163 -16.64 -17.37 -7.07
C ALA A 163 -17.51 -16.17 -7.47
N ASN A 164 -17.06 -14.95 -7.16
CA ASN A 164 -17.81 -13.74 -7.43
C ASN A 164 -18.03 -13.48 -8.93
N ILE A 165 -17.08 -13.87 -9.79
CA ILE A 165 -17.26 -13.74 -11.25
C ILE A 165 -17.89 -14.97 -11.92
N GLY A 166 -18.16 -16.05 -11.18
CA GLY A 166 -18.63 -17.30 -11.75
C GLY A 166 -17.58 -18.00 -12.62
N TRP A 167 -16.33 -18.04 -12.17
CA TRP A 167 -15.18 -18.51 -12.94
C TRP A 167 -15.39 -19.84 -13.68
N LYS A 168 -16.06 -20.80 -13.04
CA LYS A 168 -16.32 -22.12 -13.61
C LYS A 168 -17.35 -22.13 -14.72
N ASP A 169 -18.28 -21.17 -14.68
CA ASP A 169 -19.42 -21.10 -15.61
C ASP A 169 -19.12 -20.21 -16.82
N LEU A 170 -18.13 -19.33 -16.72
CA LEU A 170 -17.71 -18.47 -17.81
C LEU A 170 -16.73 -19.19 -18.75
N PRO A 171 -16.92 -19.07 -20.07
CA PRO A 171 -15.92 -19.49 -21.04
C PRO A 171 -14.65 -18.63 -20.94
N ASP A 172 -13.51 -19.09 -21.44
CA ASP A 172 -12.27 -18.31 -21.43
C ASP A 172 -12.37 -17.06 -22.31
N ARG A 173 -13.14 -17.16 -23.39
CA ARG A 173 -13.41 -16.06 -24.33
C ARG A 173 -14.82 -16.18 -24.86
N TRP A 174 -15.51 -15.05 -24.99
CA TRP A 174 -16.86 -14.99 -25.59
C TRP A 174 -17.10 -13.64 -26.26
N THR A 175 -18.20 -13.55 -26.97
CA THR A 175 -18.74 -12.28 -27.45
C THR A 175 -20.04 -12.02 -26.71
N ASP A 176 -20.17 -10.84 -26.14
CA ASP A 176 -21.41 -10.45 -25.44
C ASP A 176 -22.56 -10.09 -26.41
N GLU A 177 -23.72 -9.78 -25.87
CA GLU A 177 -24.90 -9.42 -26.63
C GLU A 177 -24.73 -8.11 -27.42
N GLU A 178 -23.79 -7.26 -27.03
CA GLU A 178 -23.45 -5.99 -27.68
C GLU A 178 -22.40 -6.16 -28.76
N GLY A 179 -21.84 -7.36 -28.94
CA GLY A 179 -20.80 -7.67 -29.92
C GLY A 179 -19.36 -7.41 -29.41
N ASN A 180 -19.15 -7.14 -28.12
CA ASN A 180 -17.82 -6.95 -27.57
C ASN A 180 -17.12 -8.29 -27.37
N LEU A 181 -15.82 -8.31 -27.66
CA LEU A 181 -14.96 -9.46 -27.37
C LEU A 181 -14.58 -9.47 -25.90
N CYS A 182 -15.02 -10.48 -25.19
CA CYS A 182 -14.82 -10.67 -23.77
C CYS A 182 -13.88 -11.83 -23.47
N GLY A 183 -13.25 -11.80 -22.29
CA GLY A 183 -12.42 -12.89 -21.81
C GLY A 183 -12.25 -12.80 -20.30
N LYS A 184 -12.07 -13.95 -19.64
CA LYS A 184 -11.75 -14.00 -18.22
C LYS A 184 -10.24 -14.12 -18.00
N GLY A 185 -9.75 -13.60 -16.87
CA GLY A 185 -8.37 -13.74 -16.42
C GLY A 185 -8.29 -13.63 -14.92
N ILE A 186 -7.28 -14.25 -14.33
CA ILE A 186 -7.01 -14.20 -12.91
C ILE A 186 -5.53 -13.97 -12.66
N ALA A 187 -5.23 -13.12 -11.67
CA ALA A 187 -3.87 -12.82 -11.28
C ALA A 187 -3.80 -12.58 -9.77
N CYS A 188 -2.65 -12.84 -9.16
CA CYS A 188 -2.40 -12.51 -7.78
C CYS A 188 -0.97 -11.98 -7.58
N PHE A 189 -0.81 -11.13 -6.59
CA PHE A 189 0.51 -10.62 -6.22
C PHE A 189 0.56 -10.31 -4.73
N ASN A 190 1.76 -10.22 -4.20
CA ASN A 190 2.01 -9.72 -2.87
C ASN A 190 2.93 -8.50 -2.93
N LYS A 191 2.79 -7.61 -1.97
CA LYS A 191 3.68 -6.47 -1.81
C LYS A 191 3.97 -6.27 -0.34
N LEU A 192 5.25 -6.17 0.00
CA LEU A 192 5.66 -5.72 1.33
C LEU A 192 5.13 -4.30 1.54
N THR A 193 4.33 -4.13 2.59
CA THR A 193 3.84 -2.84 3.06
C THR A 193 4.62 -2.42 4.30
N GLY A 194 4.77 -1.12 4.46
CA GLY A 194 5.50 -0.57 5.57
C GLY A 194 7.01 -0.48 5.31
N THR A 195 7.53 0.64 5.65
CA THR A 195 8.98 0.91 5.71
C THR A 195 9.28 1.23 7.15
N PRO A 196 10.31 0.67 7.77
CA PRO A 196 10.72 1.07 9.11
C PRO A 196 10.88 2.59 9.17
N SER A 197 9.98 3.24 9.88
CA SER A 197 9.91 4.70 9.97
C SER A 197 9.02 5.13 11.11
N THR A 198 9.24 6.34 11.59
CA THR A 198 8.41 6.98 12.61
C THR A 198 7.41 7.92 11.97
N THR A 199 6.29 8.13 12.64
CA THR A 199 5.27 9.13 12.31
C THR A 199 4.87 9.82 13.59
N SER A 200 4.64 11.12 13.51
CA SER A 200 4.09 11.91 14.61
C SER A 200 2.81 12.59 14.15
N VAL A 201 1.82 12.57 15.01
CA VAL A 201 0.53 13.26 14.83
C VAL A 201 0.23 14.03 16.11
N LEU A 202 -0.32 15.22 15.96
CA LEU A 202 -0.86 15.98 17.07
C LEU A 202 -2.37 16.07 16.89
N VAL A 203 -3.10 15.69 17.93
CA VAL A 203 -4.56 15.78 17.98
C VAL A 203 -4.97 16.72 19.08
N LYS A 204 -5.79 17.70 18.74
CA LYS A 204 -6.31 18.69 19.68
C LYS A 204 -7.83 18.60 19.76
N MET A 205 -8.36 18.38 20.95
CA MET A 205 -9.78 18.58 21.23
C MET A 205 -10.02 20.03 21.61
N ASN A 206 -10.97 20.67 20.96
CA ASN A 206 -11.35 22.05 21.24
C ASN A 206 -12.46 22.11 22.31
N GLU A 207 -12.66 23.27 22.90
CA GLU A 207 -13.64 23.53 23.96
C GLU A 207 -15.09 23.25 23.54
N ASN A 208 -15.39 23.39 22.25
CA ASN A 208 -16.70 23.08 21.66
C ASN A 208 -16.91 21.59 21.35
N GLY A 209 -15.96 20.74 21.71
CA GLY A 209 -16.00 19.30 21.43
C GLY A 209 -15.64 18.93 19.99
N SER A 210 -15.11 19.85 19.18
CA SER A 210 -14.55 19.52 17.87
C SER A 210 -13.10 19.02 18.00
N LEU A 211 -12.66 18.23 17.03
CA LEU A 211 -11.31 17.67 16.99
C LEU A 211 -10.52 18.23 15.81
N TYR A 212 -9.25 18.52 16.03
CA TYR A 212 -8.35 19.02 15.00
C TYR A 212 -7.10 18.13 14.93
N ILE A 213 -6.84 17.54 13.76
CA ILE A 213 -5.71 16.62 13.53
C ILE A 213 -4.64 17.37 12.73
N MET A 214 -3.42 17.38 13.24
CA MET A 214 -2.23 17.88 12.56
C MET A 214 -1.33 16.71 12.20
N SER A 215 -1.23 16.41 10.91
CA SER A 215 -0.38 15.36 10.32
C SER A 215 0.33 15.92 9.10
N ALA A 216 1.56 15.51 8.86
CA ALA A 216 2.28 15.84 7.64
C ALA A 216 1.99 14.88 6.48
N SER A 217 1.01 13.97 6.61
CA SER A 217 0.56 13.11 5.52
C SER A 217 -0.04 13.93 4.39
N THR A 218 0.60 13.92 3.24
CA THR A 218 0.20 14.71 2.07
C THR A 218 -0.96 14.05 1.32
N GLU A 219 -2.00 14.81 1.02
CA GLU A 219 -3.07 14.37 0.13
C GLU A 219 -2.60 14.39 -1.33
N MET A 220 -2.74 13.27 -2.02
CA MET A 220 -2.39 13.08 -3.43
C MET A 220 -3.55 12.44 -4.23
N GLY A 221 -4.76 12.45 -3.69
CA GLY A 221 -5.93 11.77 -4.22
C GLY A 221 -6.18 10.38 -3.61
N GLN A 222 -5.40 9.97 -2.57
CA GLN A 222 -5.57 8.68 -1.88
C GLN A 222 -6.54 8.74 -0.70
N GLY A 223 -7.07 9.93 -0.35
CA GLY A 223 -8.11 10.08 0.66
C GLY A 223 -7.62 10.12 2.11
N VAL A 224 -6.36 10.46 2.36
CA VAL A 224 -5.80 10.52 3.72
C VAL A 224 -6.52 11.54 4.61
N THR A 225 -6.98 12.65 4.02
CA THR A 225 -7.76 13.68 4.71
C THR A 225 -9.15 13.22 5.13
N THR A 226 -9.61 12.09 4.64
CA THR A 226 -10.85 11.42 5.08
C THR A 226 -10.55 10.26 6.01
N THR A 227 -9.56 9.43 5.66
CA THR A 227 -9.26 8.21 6.42
C THR A 227 -8.78 8.48 7.85
N LEU A 228 -7.91 9.49 8.06
CA LEU A 228 -7.43 9.81 9.41
C LEU A 228 -8.54 10.35 10.32
N PRO A 229 -9.42 11.26 9.86
CA PRO A 229 -10.63 11.62 10.60
C PRO A 229 -11.56 10.46 10.92
N GLN A 230 -11.76 9.50 10.00
CA GLN A 230 -12.56 8.30 10.26
C GLN A 230 -11.99 7.45 11.39
N ILE A 231 -10.66 7.25 11.43
CA ILE A 231 -9.99 6.55 12.53
C ILE A 231 -10.22 7.26 13.85
N ALA A 232 -10.11 8.59 13.88
CA ALA A 232 -10.35 9.37 15.09
C ALA A 232 -11.83 9.33 15.51
N ALA A 233 -12.76 9.42 14.56
CA ALA A 233 -14.19 9.34 14.79
C ALA A 233 -14.59 8.00 15.44
N GLU A 234 -14.13 6.90 14.87
CA GLU A 234 -14.36 5.55 15.40
C GLU A 234 -13.73 5.38 16.79
N THR A 235 -12.50 5.85 16.96
CA THR A 235 -11.79 5.73 18.25
C THR A 235 -12.50 6.51 19.35
N LEU A 236 -12.99 7.72 19.07
CA LEU A 236 -13.58 8.61 20.08
C LEU A 236 -15.11 8.52 20.15
N GLY A 237 -15.77 7.71 19.32
CA GLY A 237 -17.23 7.67 19.24
C GLY A 237 -17.82 9.03 18.85
N MET A 238 -17.15 9.78 17.98
CA MET A 238 -17.54 11.14 17.57
C MET A 238 -18.11 11.16 16.16
N ALA A 239 -19.01 12.10 15.91
CA ALA A 239 -19.46 12.38 14.54
C ALA A 239 -18.30 12.92 13.67
N LEU A 240 -18.15 12.37 12.45
CA LEU A 240 -17.05 12.71 11.53
C LEU A 240 -17.00 14.21 11.20
N GLU A 241 -18.15 14.86 11.12
CA GLU A 241 -18.31 16.28 10.82
C GLU A 241 -17.69 17.21 11.87
N LYS A 242 -17.44 16.68 13.08
CA LYS A 242 -16.76 17.42 14.16
C LYS A 242 -15.25 17.35 14.08
N ILE A 243 -14.71 16.59 13.12
CA ILE A 243 -13.27 16.33 13.00
C ILE A 243 -12.74 17.01 11.73
N SER A 244 -11.68 17.78 11.87
CA SER A 244 -11.01 18.43 10.74
C SER A 244 -9.51 18.20 10.77
N MET A 245 -8.90 18.26 9.59
CA MET A 245 -7.44 18.19 9.44
C MET A 245 -6.84 19.56 9.15
N ALA A 246 -5.69 19.82 9.76
CA ALA A 246 -4.87 20.97 9.40
C ALA A 246 -4.37 20.83 7.95
N PRO A 247 -4.30 21.91 7.18
CA PRO A 247 -3.48 21.96 6.00
C PRO A 247 -2.04 21.57 6.33
N VAL A 248 -1.40 20.79 5.45
CA VAL A 248 -0.01 20.39 5.65
C VAL A 248 0.90 21.62 5.53
N ASP A 249 1.54 21.98 6.63
CA ASP A 249 2.46 23.09 6.71
C ASP A 249 3.64 22.71 7.61
N THR A 250 4.86 22.83 7.09
CA THR A 250 6.09 22.50 7.81
C THR A 250 6.36 23.38 9.04
N ALA A 251 5.64 24.50 9.19
CA ALA A 251 5.73 25.37 10.36
C ALA A 251 4.89 24.88 11.55
N ILE A 252 3.85 24.08 11.29
CA ILE A 252 2.87 23.69 12.32
C ILE A 252 2.63 22.19 12.41
N THR A 253 2.79 21.43 11.31
CA THR A 253 2.59 19.97 11.34
C THR A 253 3.84 19.26 11.85
N PRO A 254 3.67 18.24 12.71
CA PRO A 254 4.81 17.45 13.18
C PRO A 254 5.49 16.71 12.03
N TYR A 255 6.75 16.34 12.23
CA TYR A 255 7.51 15.63 11.21
C TYR A 255 6.87 14.29 10.86
N ASP A 256 6.80 14.01 9.56
CA ASP A 256 6.58 12.69 9.00
C ASP A 256 7.58 12.44 7.87
N LYS A 257 7.93 11.17 7.65
CA LYS A 257 8.96 10.82 6.67
C LYS A 257 8.55 11.19 5.26
N THR A 258 7.46 10.63 4.79
CA THR A 258 6.84 10.93 3.47
C THR A 258 5.60 10.07 3.26
N THR A 259 4.68 10.53 2.43
CA THR A 259 3.51 9.77 1.97
C THR A 259 3.95 8.77 0.90
N THR A 260 4.25 7.52 1.28
CA THR A 260 4.76 6.45 0.41
C THR A 260 4.53 5.06 1.04
N SER A 261 4.84 3.99 0.32
CA SER A 261 4.89 2.60 0.82
C SER A 261 3.64 2.12 1.55
N SER A 262 2.47 2.67 1.22
CA SER A 262 1.19 2.41 1.89
C SER A 262 1.21 2.70 3.40
N ARG A 263 2.10 3.61 3.84
CA ARG A 263 2.34 3.85 5.26
C ARG A 263 1.34 4.82 5.91
N SER A 264 0.65 5.67 5.12
CA SER A 264 -0.20 6.72 5.70
C SER A 264 -1.32 6.15 6.58
N THR A 265 -2.13 5.23 6.09
CA THR A 265 -3.17 4.61 6.93
C THR A 265 -2.56 3.80 8.07
N PHE A 266 -1.48 3.04 7.82
CA PHE A 266 -0.89 2.21 8.85
C PHE A 266 -0.15 3.03 9.92
N HIS A 267 0.84 3.84 9.53
CA HIS A 267 1.65 4.59 10.51
C HIS A 267 0.91 5.80 11.07
N SER A 268 0.38 6.68 10.18
CA SER A 268 -0.32 7.88 10.64
C SER A 268 -1.67 7.53 11.26
N GLY A 269 -2.33 6.48 10.78
CA GLY A 269 -3.56 5.98 11.39
C GLY A 269 -3.34 5.45 12.82
N ASN A 270 -2.28 4.65 13.05
CA ASN A 270 -1.93 4.22 14.41
C ASN A 270 -1.54 5.40 15.32
N ALA A 271 -0.79 6.39 14.79
CA ALA A 271 -0.46 7.58 15.57
C ALA A 271 -1.71 8.41 15.94
N VAL A 272 -2.71 8.49 15.06
CA VAL A 272 -4.01 9.10 15.37
C VAL A 272 -4.74 8.30 16.42
N LEU A 273 -4.79 6.98 16.29
CA LEU A 273 -5.43 6.08 17.25
C LEU A 273 -4.82 6.25 18.65
N GLU A 274 -3.49 6.20 18.76
CA GLU A 274 -2.77 6.37 20.02
C GLU A 274 -3.02 7.76 20.65
N ALA A 275 -3.01 8.81 19.83
CA ALA A 275 -3.29 10.16 20.30
C ALA A 275 -4.75 10.31 20.79
N CYS A 276 -5.72 9.68 20.11
CA CYS A 276 -7.11 9.65 20.54
C CYS A 276 -7.30 8.84 21.84
N GLU A 277 -6.61 7.72 21.99
CA GLU A 277 -6.61 6.96 23.23
C GLU A 277 -6.01 7.75 24.41
N ASP A 278 -4.99 8.58 24.15
CA ASP A 278 -4.46 9.49 25.18
C ASP A 278 -5.48 10.57 25.54
N ILE A 279 -6.20 11.14 24.58
CA ILE A 279 -7.32 12.08 24.85
C ILE A 279 -8.39 11.42 25.74
N LYS A 280 -8.80 10.19 25.48
CA LYS A 280 -9.75 9.47 26.35
C LYS A 280 -9.26 9.42 27.79
N LYS A 281 -7.97 9.05 27.98
CA LYS A 281 -7.37 9.01 29.33
C LYS A 281 -7.38 10.37 30.02
N GLN A 282 -7.05 11.45 29.28
CA GLN A 282 -7.09 12.81 29.82
C GLN A 282 -8.51 13.21 30.22
N LEU A 283 -9.49 12.93 29.35
CA LEU A 283 -10.90 13.24 29.63
C LEU A 283 -11.44 12.47 30.82
N CYS A 284 -11.11 11.16 30.96
CA CYS A 284 -11.49 10.37 32.11
C CYS A 284 -10.90 10.94 33.42
N ARG A 285 -9.64 11.37 33.42
CA ARG A 285 -9.02 12.02 34.58
C ARG A 285 -9.73 13.31 34.98
N LEU A 286 -10.08 14.14 34.02
CA LEU A 286 -10.81 15.38 34.26
C LEU A 286 -12.22 15.11 34.76
N ALA A 287 -12.90 14.10 34.22
CA ALA A 287 -14.21 13.67 34.66
C ALA A 287 -14.19 13.11 36.08
N ALA A 288 -13.19 12.33 36.48
CA ALA A 288 -12.99 11.82 37.82
C ALA A 288 -12.93 12.96 38.86
N ILE A 289 -12.16 14.01 38.54
CA ILE A 289 -12.09 15.22 39.38
C ILE A 289 -13.47 15.86 39.52
N LYS A 290 -14.18 16.01 38.38
CA LYS A 290 -15.52 16.63 38.36
C LYS A 290 -16.56 15.81 39.09
N PHE A 291 -16.49 14.49 39.02
CA PHE A 291 -17.44 13.57 39.68
C PHE A 291 -17.07 13.28 41.13
N GLY A 292 -15.85 13.64 41.56
CA GLY A 292 -15.37 13.36 42.93
C GLY A 292 -15.10 11.87 43.18
N VAL A 293 -14.72 11.12 42.12
CA VAL A 293 -14.45 9.67 42.18
C VAL A 293 -13.01 9.38 41.79
N ALA A 294 -12.55 8.15 42.01
CA ALA A 294 -11.22 7.74 41.55
C ALA A 294 -11.19 7.59 40.02
N PRO A 295 -10.04 7.84 39.34
CA PRO A 295 -9.94 7.73 37.89
C PRO A 295 -10.31 6.34 37.33
N GLU A 296 -10.08 5.27 38.08
CA GLU A 296 -10.44 3.88 37.78
C GLU A 296 -11.95 3.61 37.77
N ASP A 297 -12.74 4.47 38.46
CA ASP A 297 -14.20 4.40 38.45
C ASP A 297 -14.85 5.16 37.28
N VAL A 298 -14.04 5.72 36.41
CA VAL A 298 -14.52 6.46 35.23
C VAL A 298 -14.23 5.66 33.96
N THR A 299 -15.23 5.52 33.11
CA THR A 299 -15.12 4.79 31.82
C THR A 299 -15.51 5.70 30.67
N TYR A 300 -14.71 5.66 29.61
CA TYR A 300 -15.07 6.24 28.33
C TYR A 300 -15.80 5.18 27.49
N THR A 301 -17.03 5.48 27.08
CA THR A 301 -17.86 4.53 26.32
C THR A 301 -17.57 4.60 24.80
N ALA A 302 -17.94 3.55 24.07
CA ALA A 302 -17.71 3.48 22.63
C ALA A 302 -18.45 4.56 21.83
N ASP A 303 -19.54 5.08 22.35
CA ASP A 303 -20.37 6.14 21.78
C ASP A 303 -19.95 7.56 22.27
N GLY A 304 -18.76 7.68 22.85
CA GLY A 304 -18.14 8.96 23.18
C GLY A 304 -18.62 9.62 24.47
N TYR A 305 -19.30 8.89 25.36
CA TYR A 305 -19.70 9.39 26.67
C TYR A 305 -18.71 8.98 27.76
N ILE A 306 -18.75 9.73 28.85
CA ILE A 306 -17.96 9.44 30.03
C ILE A 306 -18.91 9.14 31.21
N GLN A 307 -18.74 7.96 31.80
CA GLN A 307 -19.57 7.46 32.89
C GLN A 307 -18.71 7.25 34.14
N GLY A 308 -19.17 7.76 35.28
CA GLY A 308 -18.63 7.44 36.60
C GLY A 308 -19.43 6.29 37.22
N ARG A 309 -18.74 5.33 37.83
CA ARG A 309 -19.41 4.38 38.74
C ARG A 309 -19.70 5.11 40.03
N ALA A 310 -20.97 5.11 40.42
CA ALA A 310 -21.43 5.62 41.75
C ALA A 310 -21.01 4.68 42.84
#